data_c60a537063172b89a6c0ea5972c78334
#
_entry.id   c60a537063172b89a6c0ea5972c78334
#
_cell.length_a   1.000
_cell.length_b   1.000
_cell.length_c   1.000
_cell.angle_alpha   90.00
_cell.angle_beta   90.00
_cell.angle_gamma   90.00
#
_symmetry.space_group_name_H-M   'P 1'
#
loop_
_entity.id
_entity.type
_entity.pdbx_description
1 polymer ?
#
loop_
_entity_poly.entity_id
_entity_poly.type
_entity_poly.pdbx_seq_one_letter_code
_entity_poly.pdbx_strand_id
1 'polypeptide(L)'
;VIPANPILAGQHYTYLKNQLNYFQVKPGEDKAKRENAVMLGIASGLSGDDIDNLAAYYSQQKIKPSYASNLELAKVGEVVYKAGDDSRGIPSCSSCHGPRGLGVPGQFPRISGQHATYTASTLKSYKNGSRANNKQMMEISSRLTEAQINALAEYLAGLE
;
A
#
# COMPACT_ATOMS: atom_id res chain seq x y z
N VAL A 1 -9.65 -4.25 15.46
CA VAL A 1 -8.88 -3.96 14.22
C VAL A 1 -8.27 -5.26 13.74
N ILE A 2 -8.41 -5.56 12.45
CA ILE A 2 -7.81 -6.74 11.81
C ILE A 2 -6.56 -6.25 11.06
N PRO A 3 -5.32 -6.61 11.50
CA PRO A 3 -4.08 -6.07 10.91
C PRO A 3 -3.85 -6.46 9.44
N ALA A 4 -4.58 -7.45 8.94
CA ALA A 4 -4.59 -7.82 7.52
C ALA A 4 -5.35 -6.81 6.65
N ASN A 5 -6.22 -5.98 7.23
CA ASN A 5 -6.93 -4.91 6.54
C ASN A 5 -6.15 -3.59 6.65
N PRO A 6 -6.18 -2.73 5.62
CA PRO A 6 -5.41 -1.48 5.65
C PRO A 6 -6.03 -0.43 6.56
N ILE A 7 -5.18 0.42 7.10
CA ILE A 7 -5.58 1.72 7.65
C ILE A 7 -5.91 2.63 6.45
N LEU A 8 -7.14 3.13 6.39
CA LEU A 8 -7.59 4.05 5.34
C LEU A 8 -7.45 5.52 5.76
N ALA A 9 -7.48 5.79 7.07
CA ALA A 9 -7.35 7.12 7.62
C ALA A 9 -6.09 7.83 7.13
N GLY A 10 -6.23 9.08 6.69
CA GLY A 10 -5.11 9.91 6.22
C GLY A 10 -4.47 9.46 4.91
N GLN A 11 -5.07 8.52 4.19
CA GLN A 11 -4.65 8.17 2.84
C GLN A 11 -5.14 9.21 1.84
N HIS A 12 -4.40 9.41 0.75
CA HIS A 12 -4.75 10.39 -0.28
C HIS A 12 -6.11 10.08 -0.94
N TYR A 13 -6.94 11.10 -1.08
CA TYR A 13 -8.26 11.02 -1.71
C TYR A 13 -8.22 10.31 -3.07
N THR A 14 -7.35 10.77 -3.98
CA THR A 14 -7.22 10.20 -5.33
C THR A 14 -6.83 8.72 -5.29
N TYR A 15 -5.95 8.33 -4.36
CA TYR A 15 -5.56 6.93 -4.20
C TYR A 15 -6.73 6.08 -3.72
N LEU A 16 -7.47 6.52 -2.70
CA LEU A 16 -8.66 5.83 -2.19
C LEU A 16 -9.71 5.65 -3.29
N LYS A 17 -10.03 6.75 -3.99
CA LYS A 17 -10.97 6.74 -5.12
C LYS A 17 -10.55 5.72 -6.19
N ASN A 18 -9.28 5.76 -6.62
CA ASN A 18 -8.77 4.85 -7.62
C ASN A 18 -8.82 3.39 -7.16
N GLN A 19 -8.46 3.11 -5.89
CA GLN A 19 -8.48 1.74 -5.38
C GLN A 19 -9.91 1.18 -5.31
N LEU A 20 -10.89 1.97 -4.86
CA LEU A 20 -12.30 1.55 -4.84
C LEU A 20 -12.80 1.25 -6.26
N ASN A 21 -12.49 2.12 -7.23
CA ASN A 21 -12.80 1.89 -8.63
C ASN A 21 -12.11 0.64 -9.21
N TYR A 22 -10.87 0.35 -8.80
CA TYR A 22 -10.14 -0.83 -9.29
C TYR A 22 -10.68 -2.14 -8.74
N PHE A 23 -11.40 -2.14 -7.62
CA PHE A 23 -12.10 -3.31 -7.11
C PHE A 23 -13.41 -3.61 -7.83
N GLN A 24 -13.96 -2.67 -8.62
CA GLN A 24 -15.14 -2.89 -9.44
C GLN A 24 -14.77 -3.52 -10.79
N VAL A 25 -15.62 -4.43 -11.27
CA VAL A 25 -15.59 -4.86 -12.67
C VAL A 25 -16.31 -3.81 -13.49
N LYS A 26 -15.62 -3.21 -14.45
CA LYS A 26 -16.21 -2.17 -15.31
C LYS A 26 -16.94 -2.79 -16.51
N PRO A 27 -17.92 -2.11 -17.10
CA PRO A 27 -18.60 -2.59 -18.30
C PRO A 27 -17.59 -2.97 -19.40
N GLY A 28 -17.70 -4.20 -19.92
CA GLY A 28 -16.78 -4.73 -20.93
C GLY A 28 -15.46 -5.31 -20.41
N GLU A 29 -15.26 -5.33 -19.10
CA GLU A 29 -14.11 -6.00 -18.46
C GLU A 29 -14.56 -7.35 -17.85
N ASP A 30 -13.72 -8.39 -17.98
CA ASP A 30 -14.01 -9.73 -17.41
C ASP A 30 -13.70 -9.79 -15.91
N LYS A 31 -12.84 -8.89 -15.42
CA LYS A 31 -12.38 -8.87 -14.03
C LYS A 31 -11.98 -7.47 -13.58
N ALA A 32 -11.96 -7.28 -12.27
CA ALA A 32 -11.50 -6.05 -11.65
C ALA A 32 -9.99 -5.85 -11.85
N LYS A 33 -9.54 -4.60 -12.01
CA LYS A 33 -8.10 -4.26 -12.11
C LYS A 33 -7.32 -4.61 -10.85
N ARG A 34 -7.99 -4.65 -9.72
CA ARG A 34 -7.47 -5.12 -8.44
C ARG A 34 -8.39 -6.22 -7.90
N GLU A 35 -7.94 -7.45 -7.99
CA GLU A 35 -8.73 -8.60 -7.58
C GLU A 35 -8.67 -8.79 -6.06
N ASN A 36 -9.83 -8.85 -5.42
CA ASN A 36 -10.03 -9.22 -4.02
C ASN A 36 -11.52 -9.51 -3.83
N ALA A 37 -11.88 -10.74 -3.49
CA ALA A 37 -13.28 -11.18 -3.44
C ALA A 37 -14.10 -10.37 -2.42
N VAL A 38 -13.54 -10.07 -1.24
CA VAL A 38 -14.23 -9.28 -0.22
C VAL A 38 -14.49 -7.86 -0.71
N MET A 39 -13.45 -7.22 -1.25
CA MET A 39 -13.57 -5.85 -1.75
C MET A 39 -14.42 -5.75 -3.01
N LEU A 40 -14.42 -6.77 -3.87
CA LEU A 40 -15.34 -6.82 -5.01
C LEU A 40 -16.79 -6.82 -4.52
N GLY A 41 -17.12 -7.67 -3.53
CA GLY A 41 -18.47 -7.71 -2.95
C GLY A 41 -18.92 -6.37 -2.35
N ILE A 42 -18.01 -5.66 -1.71
CA ILE A 42 -18.30 -4.33 -1.12
C ILE A 42 -18.37 -3.24 -2.20
N ALA A 43 -17.36 -3.18 -3.07
CA ALA A 43 -17.22 -2.07 -4.02
C ALA A 43 -18.21 -2.14 -5.18
N SER A 44 -18.68 -3.32 -5.56
CA SER A 44 -19.64 -3.48 -6.67
C SER A 44 -20.96 -2.73 -6.47
N GLY A 45 -21.37 -2.54 -5.20
CA GLY A 45 -22.59 -1.80 -4.85
C GLY A 45 -22.41 -0.27 -4.69
N LEU A 46 -21.18 0.23 -4.79
CA LEU A 46 -20.90 1.65 -4.61
C LEU A 46 -21.11 2.43 -5.91
N SER A 47 -21.87 3.52 -5.82
CA SER A 47 -21.97 4.53 -6.88
C SER A 47 -20.69 5.38 -6.96
N GLY A 48 -20.56 6.19 -8.02
CA GLY A 48 -19.46 7.15 -8.11
C GLY A 48 -19.45 8.15 -6.95
N ASP A 49 -20.62 8.64 -6.54
CA ASP A 49 -20.77 9.57 -5.42
C ASP A 49 -20.41 8.90 -4.08
N ASP A 50 -20.76 7.63 -3.87
CA ASP A 50 -20.36 6.88 -2.67
C ASP A 50 -18.84 6.75 -2.60
N ILE A 51 -18.20 6.43 -3.70
CA ILE A 51 -16.73 6.31 -3.79
C ILE A 51 -16.07 7.67 -3.48
N ASP A 52 -16.59 8.76 -4.03
CA ASP A 52 -16.07 10.10 -3.78
C ASP A 52 -16.25 10.50 -2.32
N ASN A 53 -17.42 10.26 -1.74
CA ASN A 53 -17.71 10.55 -0.34
C ASN A 53 -16.83 9.73 0.61
N LEU A 54 -16.66 8.43 0.37
CA LEU A 54 -15.78 7.57 1.15
C LEU A 54 -14.31 8.01 1.06
N ALA A 55 -13.84 8.33 -0.15
CA ALA A 55 -12.48 8.82 -0.36
C ALA A 55 -12.26 10.16 0.37
N ALA A 56 -13.21 11.08 0.31
CA ALA A 56 -13.17 12.35 1.04
C ALA A 56 -13.18 12.14 2.55
N TYR A 57 -14.04 11.27 3.05
CA TYR A 57 -14.16 10.97 4.47
C TYR A 57 -12.85 10.41 5.04
N TYR A 58 -12.32 9.35 4.44
CA TYR A 58 -11.11 8.70 4.97
C TYR A 58 -9.85 9.55 4.79
N SER A 59 -9.75 10.33 3.72
CA SER A 59 -8.58 11.19 3.51
C SER A 59 -8.42 12.28 4.57
N GLN A 60 -9.50 12.70 5.20
CA GLN A 60 -9.51 13.71 6.26
C GLN A 60 -9.31 13.13 7.67
N GLN A 61 -9.38 11.80 7.81
CA GLN A 61 -9.17 11.16 9.10
C GLN A 61 -7.70 11.22 9.52
N LYS A 62 -7.46 11.45 10.81
CA LYS A 62 -6.11 11.38 11.37
C LYS A 62 -5.72 9.92 11.58
N ILE A 63 -4.52 9.56 11.14
CA ILE A 63 -3.95 8.25 11.44
C ILE A 63 -3.59 8.20 12.93
N LYS A 64 -3.90 7.09 13.57
CA LYS A 64 -3.41 6.86 14.95
C LYS A 64 -1.95 6.39 14.87
N PRO A 65 -1.10 6.83 15.80
CA PRO A 65 0.27 6.34 15.87
C PRO A 65 0.30 4.80 15.86
N SER A 66 1.19 4.25 15.07
CA SER A 66 1.50 2.82 15.03
C SER A 66 2.99 2.64 15.35
N TYR A 67 3.38 1.45 15.74
CA TYR A 67 4.74 1.17 16.18
C TYR A 67 5.25 -0.11 15.54
N ALA A 68 6.55 -0.15 15.27
CA ALA A 68 7.22 -1.39 14.91
C ALA A 68 7.15 -2.37 16.08
N SER A 69 6.78 -3.61 15.81
CA SER A 69 6.79 -4.68 16.82
C SER A 69 8.19 -5.26 17.04
N ASN A 70 9.05 -5.14 16.03
CA ASN A 70 10.44 -5.60 16.05
C ASN A 70 11.37 -4.48 15.58
N LEU A 71 11.99 -3.79 16.54
CA LEU A 71 12.86 -2.64 16.26
C LEU A 71 14.14 -3.02 15.50
N GLU A 72 14.72 -4.20 15.74
CA GLU A 72 15.92 -4.64 15.03
C GLU A 72 15.59 -4.92 13.56
N LEU A 73 14.46 -5.54 13.30
CA LEU A 73 13.99 -5.77 11.93
C LEU A 73 13.64 -4.44 11.23
N ALA A 74 13.04 -3.50 11.97
CA ALA A 74 12.73 -2.16 11.45
C ALA A 74 13.99 -1.40 11.03
N LYS A 75 15.11 -1.50 11.75
CA LYS A 75 16.39 -0.89 11.35
C LYS A 75 16.90 -1.43 10.00
N VAL A 76 16.76 -2.74 9.77
CA VAL A 76 17.08 -3.33 8.46
C VAL A 76 16.14 -2.77 7.38
N GLY A 77 14.85 -2.66 7.68
CA GLY A 77 13.86 -2.07 6.79
C GLY A 77 14.15 -0.61 6.45
N GLU A 78 14.65 0.16 7.41
CA GLU A 78 15.05 1.55 7.22
C GLU A 78 16.13 1.69 6.14
N VAL A 79 17.15 0.83 6.17
CA VAL A 79 18.23 0.84 5.18
C VAL A 79 17.66 0.59 3.78
N VAL A 80 16.85 -0.44 3.62
CA VAL A 80 16.22 -0.76 2.33
C VAL A 80 15.29 0.37 1.87
N TYR A 81 14.53 0.95 2.79
CA TYR A 81 13.62 2.06 2.48
C TYR A 81 14.36 3.29 1.97
N LYS A 82 15.44 3.68 2.63
CA LYS A 82 16.19 4.90 2.32
C LYS A 82 17.19 4.74 1.18
N ALA A 83 17.87 3.61 1.11
CA ALA A 83 18.95 3.36 0.15
C ALA A 83 18.57 2.43 -1.00
N GLY A 84 17.56 1.58 -0.84
CA GLY A 84 17.29 0.50 -1.79
C GLY A 84 18.27 -0.67 -1.62
N ASP A 85 18.48 -1.41 -2.71
CA ASP A 85 19.46 -2.49 -2.81
C ASP A 85 19.97 -2.56 -4.26
N ASP A 86 21.09 -1.91 -4.52
CA ASP A 86 21.67 -1.82 -5.86
C ASP A 86 22.04 -3.19 -6.42
N SER A 87 22.47 -4.13 -5.57
CA SER A 87 22.85 -5.47 -5.98
C SER A 87 21.66 -6.26 -6.59
N ARG A 88 20.45 -5.87 -6.22
CA ARG A 88 19.20 -6.44 -6.71
C ARG A 88 18.43 -5.50 -7.65
N GLY A 89 18.98 -4.31 -7.91
CA GLY A 89 18.32 -3.27 -8.71
C GLY A 89 17.03 -2.75 -8.06
N ILE A 90 16.99 -2.67 -6.73
CA ILE A 90 15.86 -2.14 -5.97
C ILE A 90 16.14 -0.67 -5.66
N PRO A 91 15.36 0.28 -6.22
CA PRO A 91 15.50 1.69 -5.88
C PRO A 91 15.06 1.97 -4.44
N SER A 92 15.50 3.10 -3.88
CA SER A 92 15.00 3.54 -2.58
C SER A 92 13.48 3.76 -2.63
N CYS A 93 12.74 3.25 -1.65
CA CYS A 93 11.30 3.47 -1.57
C CYS A 93 10.97 4.95 -1.30
N SER A 94 11.87 5.61 -0.58
CA SER A 94 11.76 7.03 -0.24
C SER A 94 11.79 7.96 -1.45
N SER A 95 12.37 7.54 -2.58
CA SER A 95 12.40 8.34 -3.82
C SER A 95 11.01 8.62 -4.40
N CYS A 96 10.07 7.70 -4.21
CA CYS A 96 8.68 7.84 -4.66
C CYS A 96 7.73 8.16 -3.50
N HIS A 97 7.85 7.42 -2.38
CA HIS A 97 6.94 7.58 -1.25
C HIS A 97 7.35 8.69 -0.26
N GLY A 98 8.45 9.37 -0.52
CA GLY A 98 8.99 10.43 0.32
C GLY A 98 9.74 9.91 1.56
N PRO A 99 10.59 10.73 2.20
CA PRO A 99 11.44 10.30 3.31
C PRO A 99 10.64 9.86 4.54
N ARG A 100 9.42 10.37 4.70
CA ARG A 100 8.49 10.04 5.80
C ARG A 100 7.36 9.09 5.36
N GLY A 101 7.41 8.55 4.15
CA GLY A 101 6.38 7.64 3.66
C GLY A 101 5.00 8.26 3.48
N LEU A 102 4.92 9.58 3.42
CA LEU A 102 3.65 10.30 3.24
C LEU A 102 3.12 10.24 1.82
N GLY A 103 3.97 9.84 0.86
CA GLY A 103 3.63 9.79 -0.55
C GLY A 103 3.53 11.18 -1.19
N VAL A 104 2.99 11.20 -2.41
CA VAL A 104 2.70 12.41 -3.18
C VAL A 104 1.25 12.31 -3.65
N PRO A 105 0.34 13.21 -3.23
CA PRO A 105 -1.05 13.19 -3.66
C PRO A 105 -1.19 13.08 -5.19
N GLY A 106 -2.05 12.17 -5.64
CA GLY A 106 -2.27 11.92 -7.06
C GLY A 106 -1.25 11.01 -7.74
N GLN A 107 -0.06 10.81 -7.16
CA GLN A 107 1.01 10.00 -7.75
C GLN A 107 1.34 8.76 -6.90
N PHE A 108 1.76 8.96 -5.66
CA PHE A 108 2.21 7.88 -4.78
C PHE A 108 1.42 7.87 -3.48
N PRO A 109 0.94 6.71 -3.03
CA PRO A 109 0.18 6.62 -1.78
C PRO A 109 1.05 6.86 -0.55
N ARG A 110 0.42 7.30 0.52
CA ARG A 110 0.98 7.22 1.86
C ARG A 110 1.15 5.75 2.25
N ILE A 111 2.31 5.40 2.81
CA ILE A 111 2.62 4.05 3.29
C ILE A 111 3.11 4.03 4.74
N SER A 112 3.40 5.21 5.32
CA SER A 112 3.80 5.32 6.73
C SER A 112 2.65 5.02 7.69
N GLY A 113 2.97 4.43 8.82
CA GLY A 113 2.02 4.08 9.88
C GLY A 113 1.02 2.97 9.49
N GLN A 114 1.25 2.25 8.41
CA GLN A 114 0.39 1.15 7.96
C GLN A 114 0.69 -0.14 8.72
N HIS A 115 -0.30 -0.99 8.93
CA HIS A 115 -0.10 -2.29 9.56
C HIS A 115 0.99 -3.11 8.86
N ALA A 116 1.97 -3.61 9.62
CA ALA A 116 3.06 -4.44 9.09
C ALA A 116 2.52 -5.66 8.32
N THR A 117 1.52 -6.34 8.87
CA THR A 117 0.88 -7.49 8.20
C THR A 117 0.29 -7.11 6.84
N TYR A 118 -0.41 -5.98 6.76
CA TYR A 118 -0.97 -5.51 5.48
C TYR A 118 0.13 -5.11 4.50
N THR A 119 1.16 -4.40 4.97
CA THR A 119 2.29 -3.99 4.13
C THR A 119 3.02 -5.20 3.55
N ALA A 120 3.36 -6.19 4.39
CA ALA A 120 4.01 -7.41 3.95
C ALA A 120 3.16 -8.18 2.93
N SER A 121 1.86 -8.39 3.22
CA SER A 121 0.95 -9.08 2.29
C SER A 121 0.80 -8.34 0.97
N THR A 122 0.78 -7.01 0.99
CA THR A 122 0.69 -6.17 -0.21
C THR A 122 1.94 -6.30 -1.09
N LEU A 123 3.14 -6.24 -0.51
CA LEU A 123 4.39 -6.42 -1.26
C LEU A 123 4.47 -7.84 -1.86
N LYS A 124 4.07 -8.87 -1.10
CA LYS A 124 3.98 -10.25 -1.59
C LYS A 124 2.98 -10.39 -2.74
N SER A 125 1.84 -9.73 -2.65
CA SER A 125 0.83 -9.73 -3.71
C SER A 125 1.32 -9.07 -5.00
N TYR A 126 2.08 -8.01 -4.91
CA TYR A 126 2.75 -7.42 -6.08
C TYR A 126 3.84 -8.34 -6.62
N LYS A 127 4.64 -8.97 -5.74
CA LYS A 127 5.72 -9.88 -6.11
C LYS A 127 5.22 -11.11 -6.88
N ASN A 128 4.12 -11.70 -6.45
CA ASN A 128 3.56 -12.91 -7.07
C ASN A 128 2.52 -12.62 -8.16
N GLY A 129 2.23 -11.34 -8.44
CA GLY A 129 1.31 -10.91 -9.47
C GLY A 129 -0.18 -11.00 -9.11
N SER A 130 -0.56 -11.44 -7.91
CA SER A 130 -1.98 -11.45 -7.47
C SER A 130 -2.54 -10.03 -7.30
N ARG A 131 -1.68 -9.03 -7.12
CA ARG A 131 -2.00 -7.61 -7.25
C ARG A 131 -1.23 -7.04 -8.44
N ALA A 132 -1.93 -6.81 -9.56
CA ALA A 132 -1.33 -6.41 -10.83
C ALA A 132 -1.69 -4.99 -11.30
N ASN A 133 -2.32 -4.20 -10.44
CA ASN A 133 -2.83 -2.87 -10.80
C ASN A 133 -1.75 -1.76 -10.81
N ASN A 134 -0.47 -2.07 -10.59
CA ASN A 134 0.65 -1.14 -10.71
C ASN A 134 1.92 -1.88 -11.14
N LYS A 135 2.34 -1.65 -12.38
CA LYS A 135 3.51 -2.33 -12.99
C LYS A 135 4.82 -2.00 -12.28
N GLN A 136 5.02 -0.74 -11.86
CA GLN A 136 6.24 -0.32 -11.17
C GLN A 136 6.39 -1.04 -9.82
N MET A 137 5.30 -1.13 -9.04
CA MET A 137 5.33 -1.86 -7.77
C MET A 137 5.52 -3.36 -7.96
N MET A 138 4.96 -3.96 -9.03
CA MET A 138 5.22 -5.35 -9.38
C MET A 138 6.70 -5.58 -9.67
N GLU A 139 7.31 -4.74 -10.49
CA GLU A 139 8.72 -4.85 -10.87
C GLU A 139 9.64 -4.71 -9.64
N ILE A 140 9.44 -3.69 -8.82
CA ILE A 140 10.23 -3.48 -7.60
C ILE A 140 10.04 -4.64 -6.63
N SER A 141 8.79 -5.04 -6.37
CA SER A 141 8.48 -6.09 -5.40
C SER A 141 8.98 -7.48 -5.84
N SER A 142 9.07 -7.76 -7.15
CA SER A 142 9.60 -9.02 -7.67
C SER A 142 11.05 -9.28 -7.24
N ARG A 143 11.82 -8.20 -7.03
CA ARG A 143 13.25 -8.24 -6.66
C ARG A 143 13.47 -8.33 -5.15
N LEU A 144 12.45 -7.99 -4.33
CA LEU A 144 12.55 -8.06 -2.86
C LEU A 144 12.66 -9.51 -2.37
N THR A 145 13.51 -9.74 -1.37
CA THR A 145 13.51 -10.99 -0.60
C THR A 145 12.38 -10.98 0.44
N GLU A 146 12.00 -12.15 0.96
CA GLU A 146 11.05 -12.25 2.06
C GLU A 146 11.54 -11.51 3.31
N ALA A 147 12.85 -11.58 3.60
CA ALA A 147 13.45 -10.85 4.71
C ALA A 147 13.32 -9.34 4.53
N GLN A 148 13.58 -8.82 3.32
CA GLN A 148 13.42 -7.39 3.02
C GLN A 148 11.96 -6.94 3.10
N ILE A 149 11.00 -7.77 2.63
CA ILE A 149 9.57 -7.48 2.74
C ILE A 149 9.15 -7.34 4.21
N ASN A 150 9.55 -8.28 5.06
CA ASN A 150 9.21 -8.25 6.48
C ASN A 150 9.89 -7.07 7.19
N ALA A 151 11.14 -6.77 6.85
CA ALA A 151 11.88 -5.63 7.42
C ALA A 151 11.24 -4.29 7.04
N LEU A 152 10.89 -4.09 5.75
CA LEU A 152 10.17 -2.91 5.27
C LEU A 152 8.81 -2.76 5.96
N ALA A 153 8.09 -3.85 6.16
CA ALA A 153 6.79 -3.83 6.82
C ALA A 153 6.88 -3.33 8.27
N GLU A 154 7.87 -3.79 9.04
CA GLU A 154 8.12 -3.32 10.40
C GLU A 154 8.55 -1.85 10.42
N TYR A 155 9.47 -1.45 9.54
CA TYR A 155 9.89 -0.06 9.46
C TYR A 155 8.73 0.89 9.14
N LEU A 156 7.93 0.55 8.12
CA LEU A 156 6.79 1.38 7.70
C LEU A 156 5.69 1.48 8.74
N ALA A 157 5.50 0.45 9.56
CA ALA A 157 4.53 0.49 10.65
C ALA A 157 4.89 1.55 11.72
N GLY A 158 6.18 1.76 11.97
CA GLY A 158 6.67 2.76 12.92
C GLY A 158 7.09 4.10 12.29
N LEU A 159 6.99 4.26 10.97
CA LEU A 159 7.38 5.48 10.27
C LEU A 159 6.30 6.56 10.41
N GLU A 160 6.69 7.76 10.88
CA GLU A 160 5.82 8.93 11.08
C GLU A 160 6.25 10.14 10.22
#